data_dee15373b0ba3272286dbea15a596677
#
_entry.id   dee15373b0ba3272286dbea15a596677
#
_cell.length_a   1.000
_cell.length_b   1.000
_cell.length_c   1.000
_cell.angle_alpha   90.00
_cell.angle_beta   90.00
_cell.angle_gamma   90.00
#
_symmetry.space_group_name_H-M   'P 1'
#
loop_
_entity.id
_entity.type
_entity.pdbx_description
1 polymer ?
#
loop_
_entity_poly.entity_id
_entity_poly.type
_entity_poly.pdbx_seq_one_letter_code
_entity_poly.pdbx_strand_id
1 'polypeptide(L)'
;GSRRNPTVKDFLMSYRKEDLLSIAGELGLHCKGMNQEEIAAKVAAEVLKPEVMKASFLVADDQEVLAFEAAIQRKCFHVAEDEWNTLEWLNDMGYLVSYSDDYAEVPAEVAAVYNQINTPEFQTLRSQVNWLKDCLIMVSYLYVSAPAKTVYEMFKQRKGFDIGYDRFIELYHTIPEKACICELAEDQLILKSALVNNIYKDIERRQGGRKFYIPSVDEILDYSENGYPTKSASYQRLASGSGLAWLTRV
;
A
#
# COMPACT_ATOMS: atom_id res chain seq x y z
N GLY A 1 15.40 -25.45 5.50
CA GLY A 1 16.13 -25.03 6.68
C GLY A 1 15.33 -25.22 7.95
N SER A 2 16.01 -25.35 9.09
CA SER A 2 15.33 -25.39 10.40
C SER A 2 14.98 -23.96 10.83
N ARG A 3 13.85 -23.80 11.52
CA ARG A 3 13.41 -22.52 12.06
C ARG A 3 14.38 -22.06 13.16
N ARG A 4 14.78 -20.79 13.14
CA ARG A 4 15.65 -20.16 14.16
C ARG A 4 14.85 -19.62 15.35
N ASN A 5 13.52 -19.56 15.24
CA ASN A 5 12.57 -19.08 16.25
C ASN A 5 12.85 -17.66 16.76
N PRO A 6 13.05 -16.67 15.90
CA PRO A 6 13.26 -15.31 16.34
C PRO A 6 11.96 -14.70 16.85
N THR A 7 12.10 -13.67 17.71
CA THR A 7 11.01 -12.78 18.06
C THR A 7 11.18 -11.43 17.35
N VAL A 8 10.12 -10.66 17.26
CA VAL A 8 10.20 -9.27 16.76
C VAL A 8 11.14 -8.45 17.62
N LYS A 9 11.10 -8.63 18.96
CA LYS A 9 12.01 -7.96 19.88
C LYS A 9 13.48 -8.31 19.60
N ASP A 10 13.79 -9.59 19.39
CA ASP A 10 15.16 -10.04 19.05
C ASP A 10 15.68 -9.36 17.79
N PHE A 11 14.84 -9.29 16.77
CA PHE A 11 15.18 -8.61 15.52
C PHE A 11 15.44 -7.12 15.74
N LEU A 12 14.57 -6.44 16.50
CA LEU A 12 14.72 -5.02 16.81
C LEU A 12 15.97 -4.73 17.63
N MET A 13 16.42 -5.67 18.45
CA MET A 13 17.68 -5.53 19.21
C MET A 13 18.92 -5.48 18.31
N SER A 14 18.82 -5.88 17.04
CA SER A 14 19.90 -5.71 16.05
C SER A 14 20.06 -4.27 15.56
N TYR A 15 19.04 -3.42 15.77
CA TYR A 15 19.10 -2.00 15.42
C TYR A 15 19.83 -1.20 16.49
N ARG A 16 20.45 -0.09 16.09
CA ARG A 16 21.00 0.88 17.03
C ARG A 16 19.85 1.58 17.76
N LYS A 17 20.15 2.07 18.98
CA LYS A 17 19.17 2.79 19.79
C LYS A 17 18.53 3.97 19.04
N GLU A 18 19.32 4.71 18.28
CA GLU A 18 18.87 5.85 17.48
C GLU A 18 17.85 5.45 16.43
N ASP A 19 18.08 4.32 15.75
CA ASP A 19 17.17 3.80 14.74
C ASP A 19 15.85 3.33 15.38
N LEU A 20 15.93 2.68 16.55
CA LEU A 20 14.75 2.28 17.31
C LEU A 20 13.92 3.48 17.78
N LEU A 21 14.57 4.56 18.21
CA LEU A 21 13.88 5.79 18.60
C LEU A 21 13.16 6.41 17.41
N SER A 22 13.78 6.38 16.24
CA SER A 22 13.15 6.86 15.00
C SER A 22 11.90 6.03 14.65
N ILE A 23 12.00 4.72 14.70
CA ILE A 23 10.87 3.80 14.47
C ILE A 23 9.75 4.05 15.49
N ALA A 24 10.11 4.16 16.76
CA ALA A 24 9.16 4.45 17.83
C ALA A 24 8.43 5.78 17.62
N GLY A 25 9.16 6.81 17.18
CA GLY A 25 8.58 8.11 16.86
C GLY A 25 7.57 8.05 15.73
N GLU A 26 7.85 7.30 14.67
CA GLU A 26 6.91 7.06 13.56
C GLU A 26 5.65 6.33 14.02
N LEU A 27 5.76 5.48 15.03
CA LEU A 27 4.62 4.77 15.62
C LEU A 27 3.91 5.59 16.71
N GLY A 28 4.34 6.81 16.98
CA GLY A 28 3.74 7.66 18.00
C GLY A 28 4.05 7.22 19.44
N LEU A 29 5.10 6.44 19.65
CA LEU A 29 5.47 5.94 20.97
C LEU A 29 6.40 6.91 21.71
N HIS A 30 6.19 7.03 23.02
CA HIS A 30 7.03 7.83 23.92
C HIS A 30 8.06 6.94 24.60
N CYS A 31 9.34 7.17 24.31
CA CYS A 31 10.45 6.34 24.77
C CYS A 31 11.51 7.10 25.57
N LYS A 32 11.15 8.28 26.10
CA LYS A 32 12.08 9.09 26.89
C LYS A 32 12.58 8.31 28.12
N GLY A 33 13.90 8.28 28.32
CA GLY A 33 14.51 7.61 29.44
C GLY A 33 14.63 6.10 29.36
N MET A 34 14.20 5.51 28.24
CA MET A 34 14.28 4.05 28.01
C MET A 34 15.62 3.63 27.43
N ASN A 35 16.10 2.46 27.83
CA ASN A 35 17.24 1.81 27.20
C ASN A 35 16.83 1.09 25.90
N GLN A 36 17.81 0.59 25.16
CA GLN A 36 17.56 -0.09 23.86
C GLN A 36 16.59 -1.27 23.99
N GLU A 37 16.75 -2.09 25.03
CA GLU A 37 15.89 -3.27 25.25
C GLU A 37 14.43 -2.86 25.54
N GLU A 38 14.24 -1.85 26.36
CA GLU A 38 12.91 -1.31 26.69
C GLU A 38 12.22 -0.72 25.45
N ILE A 39 12.96 0.00 24.61
CA ILE A 39 12.44 0.55 23.36
C ILE A 39 12.07 -0.58 22.40
N ALA A 40 12.94 -1.58 22.23
CA ALA A 40 12.68 -2.73 21.38
C ALA A 40 11.43 -3.50 21.82
N ALA A 41 11.27 -3.71 23.14
CA ALA A 41 10.08 -4.36 23.69
C ALA A 41 8.80 -3.56 23.42
N LYS A 42 8.87 -2.24 23.58
CA LYS A 42 7.72 -1.35 23.36
C LYS A 42 7.31 -1.30 21.87
N VAL A 43 8.28 -1.22 20.98
CA VAL A 43 8.03 -1.26 19.51
C VAL A 43 7.48 -2.62 19.11
N ALA A 44 8.06 -3.72 19.60
CA ALA A 44 7.56 -5.07 19.30
C ALA A 44 6.11 -5.25 19.74
N ALA A 45 5.77 -4.82 20.95
CA ALA A 45 4.40 -4.87 21.45
C ALA A 45 3.43 -4.06 20.58
N GLU A 46 3.84 -2.91 20.08
CA GLU A 46 3.02 -2.06 19.23
C GLU A 46 2.75 -2.69 17.85
N VAL A 47 3.79 -3.14 17.15
CA VAL A 47 3.63 -3.72 15.81
C VAL A 47 2.88 -5.05 15.83
N LEU A 48 2.86 -5.76 16.96
CA LEU A 48 2.11 -7.01 17.15
C LEU A 48 0.64 -6.80 17.54
N LYS A 49 0.20 -5.56 17.79
CA LYS A 49 -1.22 -5.30 18.02
C LYS A 49 -2.02 -5.64 16.76
N PRO A 50 -3.15 -6.38 16.89
CA PRO A 50 -3.98 -6.74 15.74
C PRO A 50 -4.40 -5.55 14.89
N GLU A 51 -4.79 -4.42 15.50
CA GLU A 51 -5.18 -3.21 14.78
C GLU A 51 -4.05 -2.57 13.99
N VAL A 52 -2.81 -2.64 14.50
CA VAL A 52 -1.62 -2.12 13.82
C VAL A 52 -1.26 -3.01 12.63
N MET A 53 -1.29 -4.33 12.82
CA MET A 53 -1.05 -5.28 11.73
C MET A 53 -2.12 -5.19 10.65
N LYS A 54 -3.40 -5.06 11.03
CA LYS A 54 -4.49 -4.81 10.08
C LYS A 54 -4.23 -3.57 9.23
N ALA A 55 -3.87 -2.45 9.83
CA ALA A 55 -3.59 -1.22 9.11
C ALA A 55 -2.46 -1.41 8.10
N SER A 56 -1.41 -2.14 8.45
CA SER A 56 -0.28 -2.44 7.56
C SER A 56 -0.68 -3.33 6.39
N PHE A 57 -1.41 -4.41 6.65
CA PHE A 57 -1.86 -5.33 5.60
C PHE A 57 -3.01 -4.81 4.75
N LEU A 58 -3.78 -3.86 5.26
CA LEU A 58 -4.92 -3.28 4.54
C LEU A 58 -4.51 -2.68 3.20
N VAL A 59 -3.32 -2.10 3.14
CA VAL A 59 -2.79 -1.41 1.94
C VAL A 59 -1.80 -2.24 1.15
N ALA A 60 -1.45 -3.45 1.63
CA ALA A 60 -0.62 -4.38 0.90
C ALA A 60 -1.37 -4.93 -0.32
N ASP A 61 -0.66 -5.09 -1.44
CA ASP A 61 -1.25 -5.72 -2.62
C ASP A 61 -1.32 -7.25 -2.48
N ASP A 62 -2.05 -7.89 -3.39
CA ASP A 62 -2.24 -9.33 -3.33
C ASP A 62 -0.94 -10.12 -3.47
N GLN A 63 0.02 -9.63 -4.25
CA GLN A 63 1.32 -10.29 -4.42
C GLN A 63 2.13 -10.24 -3.13
N GLU A 64 2.11 -9.09 -2.45
CA GLU A 64 2.78 -8.92 -1.15
C GLU A 64 2.19 -9.85 -0.09
N VAL A 65 0.86 -9.96 -0.04
CA VAL A 65 0.18 -10.84 0.91
C VAL A 65 0.45 -12.30 0.62
N LEU A 66 0.40 -12.71 -0.66
CA LEU A 66 0.71 -14.09 -1.06
C LEU A 66 2.17 -14.45 -0.74
N ALA A 67 3.09 -13.54 -0.96
CA ALA A 67 4.50 -13.73 -0.61
C ALA A 67 4.69 -13.89 0.90
N PHE A 68 3.98 -13.12 1.71
CA PHE A 68 4.00 -13.26 3.17
C PHE A 68 3.42 -14.59 3.64
N GLU A 69 2.28 -15.00 3.10
CA GLU A 69 1.66 -16.29 3.44
C GLU A 69 2.56 -17.46 3.05
N ALA A 70 3.21 -17.39 1.89
CA ALA A 70 4.21 -18.37 1.48
C ALA A 70 5.42 -18.38 2.42
N ALA A 71 5.87 -17.21 2.86
CA ALA A 71 6.99 -17.09 3.80
C ALA A 71 6.70 -17.78 5.15
N ILE A 72 5.48 -17.69 5.66
CA ILE A 72 5.06 -18.41 6.86
C ILE A 72 5.26 -19.91 6.68
N GLN A 73 4.87 -20.47 5.54
CA GLN A 73 4.95 -21.90 5.24
C GLN A 73 6.38 -22.38 4.96
N ARG A 74 7.21 -21.53 4.41
CA ARG A 74 8.62 -21.87 4.06
C ARG A 74 9.53 -21.97 5.29
N LYS A 75 9.08 -21.48 6.43
CA LYS A 75 9.87 -21.40 7.68
C LYS A 75 11.10 -20.51 7.49
N CYS A 76 12.31 -21.00 7.76
CA CYS A 76 13.54 -20.26 7.48
C CYS A 76 13.99 -20.59 6.05
N PHE A 77 14.05 -19.57 5.17
CA PHE A 77 14.27 -19.75 3.74
C PHE A 77 15.26 -18.73 3.20
N HIS A 78 15.93 -19.11 2.12
CA HIS A 78 16.79 -18.19 1.36
C HIS A 78 15.91 -17.24 0.54
N VAL A 79 16.18 -15.95 0.66
CA VAL A 79 15.48 -14.91 -0.10
C VAL A 79 16.24 -14.65 -1.40
N ALA A 80 15.59 -14.90 -2.54
CA ALA A 80 16.16 -14.55 -3.82
C ALA A 80 16.12 -13.02 -4.02
N GLU A 81 17.04 -12.49 -4.81
CA GLU A 81 17.15 -11.04 -5.03
C GLU A 81 15.83 -10.43 -5.56
N ASP A 82 15.15 -11.12 -6.47
CA ASP A 82 13.86 -10.69 -7.04
C ASP A 82 12.70 -10.78 -6.05
N GLU A 83 12.76 -11.69 -5.07
CA GLU A 83 11.75 -11.80 -4.01
C GLU A 83 11.82 -10.62 -3.02
N TRP A 84 13.00 -10.04 -2.83
CA TRP A 84 13.22 -9.02 -1.81
C TRP A 84 12.33 -7.80 -2.02
N ASN A 85 12.11 -7.38 -3.25
CA ASN A 85 11.25 -6.25 -3.57
C ASN A 85 9.83 -6.40 -3.01
N THR A 86 9.33 -7.63 -2.91
CA THR A 86 7.98 -7.91 -2.38
C THR A 86 7.98 -8.09 -0.86
N LEU A 87 9.11 -8.48 -0.26
CA LEU A 87 9.23 -8.83 1.16
C LEU A 87 9.83 -7.71 2.02
N GLU A 88 10.50 -6.74 1.41
CA GLU A 88 11.25 -5.69 2.13
C GLU A 88 10.39 -4.92 3.14
N TRP A 89 9.16 -4.55 2.77
CA TRP A 89 8.27 -3.81 3.67
C TRP A 89 7.92 -4.57 4.94
N LEU A 90 7.84 -5.91 4.86
CA LEU A 90 7.61 -6.78 6.01
C LEU A 90 8.81 -6.76 6.97
N ASN A 91 10.02 -6.73 6.41
CA ASN A 91 11.24 -6.61 7.19
C ASN A 91 11.30 -5.26 7.91
N ASP A 92 10.93 -4.18 7.24
CA ASP A 92 10.87 -2.83 7.81
C ASP A 92 9.87 -2.75 8.98
N MET A 93 8.78 -3.51 8.91
CA MET A 93 7.75 -3.57 9.96
C MET A 93 8.11 -4.54 11.10
N GLY A 94 9.14 -5.34 10.95
CA GLY A 94 9.48 -6.40 11.91
C GLY A 94 8.66 -7.68 11.74
N TYR A 95 7.88 -7.80 10.67
CA TYR A 95 7.04 -8.98 10.38
C TYR A 95 7.81 -10.09 9.64
N LEU A 96 8.97 -9.79 9.12
CA LEU A 96 9.92 -10.74 8.56
C LEU A 96 11.28 -10.43 9.15
N VAL A 97 11.96 -11.44 9.68
CA VAL A 97 13.31 -11.31 10.20
C VAL A 97 14.29 -11.77 9.14
N SER A 98 15.20 -10.91 8.72
CA SER A 98 16.27 -11.24 7.79
C SER A 98 17.60 -11.45 8.52
N TYR A 99 18.44 -12.31 7.95
CA TYR A 99 19.75 -12.66 8.48
C TYR A 99 20.85 -12.28 7.47
N SER A 100 22.08 -12.21 7.95
CA SER A 100 23.25 -11.83 7.14
C SER A 100 23.61 -12.83 6.02
N ASP A 101 23.05 -14.03 6.07
CA ASP A 101 23.24 -15.11 5.08
C ASP A 101 22.14 -15.16 4.01
N ASP A 102 21.40 -14.07 3.83
CA ASP A 102 20.25 -13.92 2.91
C ASP A 102 19.09 -14.89 3.22
N TYR A 103 19.04 -15.42 4.44
CA TYR A 103 17.88 -16.16 4.94
C TYR A 103 16.92 -15.23 5.68
N ALA A 104 15.67 -15.63 5.69
CA ALA A 104 14.61 -14.91 6.41
C ALA A 104 13.58 -15.88 6.96
N GLU A 105 12.84 -15.46 7.95
CA GLU A 105 11.68 -16.18 8.45
C GLU A 105 10.67 -15.24 9.11
N VAL A 106 9.40 -15.66 9.11
CA VAL A 106 8.34 -14.96 9.82
C VAL A 106 8.34 -15.44 11.27
N PRO A 107 8.46 -14.55 12.27
CA PRO A 107 8.34 -14.91 13.67
C PRO A 107 7.01 -15.62 13.95
N ALA A 108 7.03 -16.62 14.81
CA ALA A 108 5.82 -17.37 15.15
C ALA A 108 4.72 -16.49 15.74
N GLU A 109 5.09 -15.48 16.54
CA GLU A 109 4.14 -14.51 17.10
C GLU A 109 3.50 -13.63 16.04
N VAL A 110 4.21 -13.28 14.98
CA VAL A 110 3.67 -12.56 13.84
C VAL A 110 2.66 -13.42 13.08
N ALA A 111 3.02 -14.67 12.78
CA ALA A 111 2.12 -15.60 12.12
C ALA A 111 0.83 -15.82 12.92
N ALA A 112 0.93 -15.90 14.25
CA ALA A 112 -0.23 -16.06 15.11
C ALA A 112 -1.19 -14.87 15.05
N VAL A 113 -0.68 -13.65 15.11
CA VAL A 113 -1.50 -12.44 14.99
C VAL A 113 -2.11 -12.35 13.58
N TYR A 114 -1.32 -12.62 12.55
CA TYR A 114 -1.82 -12.63 11.18
C TYR A 114 -2.99 -13.61 10.99
N ASN A 115 -2.88 -14.82 11.50
CA ASN A 115 -3.97 -15.82 11.44
C ASN A 115 -5.23 -15.30 12.16
N GLN A 116 -5.06 -14.54 13.22
CA GLN A 116 -6.19 -13.94 13.95
C GLN A 116 -6.89 -12.86 13.14
N ILE A 117 -6.16 -12.01 12.43
CA ILE A 117 -6.74 -10.90 11.66
C ILE A 117 -7.22 -11.31 10.26
N ASN A 118 -6.71 -12.41 9.71
CA ASN A 118 -7.00 -12.85 8.33
C ASN A 118 -8.37 -13.53 8.23
N THR A 119 -9.42 -12.78 8.50
CA THR A 119 -10.82 -13.24 8.40
C THR A 119 -11.37 -12.98 6.99
N PRO A 120 -12.47 -13.64 6.58
CA PRO A 120 -13.15 -13.35 5.32
C PRO A 120 -13.55 -11.88 5.19
N GLU A 121 -14.00 -11.26 6.28
CA GLU A 121 -14.36 -9.84 6.33
C GLU A 121 -13.15 -8.94 6.04
N PHE A 122 -12.01 -9.25 6.64
CA PHE A 122 -10.78 -8.49 6.40
C PHE A 122 -10.26 -8.67 4.97
N GLN A 123 -10.35 -9.88 4.42
CA GLN A 123 -9.99 -10.14 3.01
C GLN A 123 -10.86 -9.34 2.04
N THR A 124 -12.17 -9.26 2.32
CA THR A 124 -13.09 -8.42 1.53
C THR A 124 -12.71 -6.94 1.63
N LEU A 125 -12.43 -6.47 2.83
CA LEU A 125 -12.01 -5.07 3.04
C LEU A 125 -10.71 -4.76 2.29
N ARG A 126 -9.72 -5.64 2.35
CA ARG A 126 -8.47 -5.50 1.59
C ARG A 126 -8.71 -5.42 0.08
N SER A 127 -9.57 -6.28 -0.43
CA SER A 127 -9.94 -6.27 -1.85
C SER A 127 -10.56 -4.94 -2.26
N GLN A 128 -11.46 -4.41 -1.45
CA GLN A 128 -12.11 -3.12 -1.69
C GLN A 128 -11.09 -1.96 -1.63
N VAL A 129 -10.21 -1.96 -0.64
CA VAL A 129 -9.17 -0.93 -0.50
C VAL A 129 -8.20 -0.97 -1.68
N ASN A 130 -7.75 -2.14 -2.09
CA ASN A 130 -6.86 -2.28 -3.24
C ASN A 130 -7.51 -1.76 -4.53
N TRP A 131 -8.77 -2.08 -4.75
CA TRP A 131 -9.50 -1.55 -5.90
C TRP A 131 -9.66 -0.04 -5.84
N LEU A 132 -9.98 0.50 -4.67
CA LEU A 132 -10.06 1.96 -4.49
C LEU A 132 -8.70 2.63 -4.78
N LYS A 133 -7.61 2.06 -4.30
CA LYS A 133 -6.26 2.56 -4.60
C LYS A 133 -5.98 2.59 -6.10
N ASP A 134 -6.37 1.55 -6.84
CA ASP A 134 -6.22 1.51 -8.29
C ASP A 134 -7.03 2.63 -8.97
N CYS A 135 -8.25 2.88 -8.51
CA CYS A 135 -9.06 4.00 -8.99
C CYS A 135 -8.40 5.36 -8.69
N LEU A 136 -7.82 5.53 -7.50
CA LEU A 136 -7.12 6.77 -7.12
C LEU A 136 -5.88 7.01 -7.97
N ILE A 137 -5.15 5.96 -8.33
CA ILE A 137 -4.02 6.07 -9.26
C ILE A 137 -4.48 6.61 -10.62
N MET A 138 -5.66 6.18 -11.10
CA MET A 138 -6.23 6.73 -12.33
C MET A 138 -6.55 8.22 -12.24
N VAL A 139 -6.93 8.73 -11.06
CA VAL A 139 -7.09 10.18 -10.84
C VAL A 139 -5.77 10.90 -11.11
N SER A 140 -4.66 10.34 -10.62
CA SER A 140 -3.33 10.94 -10.85
C SER A 140 -2.92 10.96 -12.32
N TYR A 141 -3.34 9.95 -13.06
CA TYR A 141 -3.04 9.84 -14.50
C TYR A 141 -3.93 10.75 -15.35
N LEU A 142 -5.24 10.79 -15.06
CA LEU A 142 -6.20 11.44 -15.94
C LEU A 142 -6.52 12.89 -15.59
N TYR A 143 -6.53 13.23 -14.29
CA TYR A 143 -7.21 14.46 -13.87
C TYR A 143 -6.45 15.31 -12.85
N VAL A 144 -5.60 14.76 -12.02
CA VAL A 144 -5.00 15.45 -10.86
C VAL A 144 -6.05 15.80 -9.78
N SER A 145 -7.25 16.24 -10.18
CA SER A 145 -8.40 16.48 -9.30
C SER A 145 -9.67 15.99 -9.98
N ALA A 146 -10.49 15.27 -9.25
CA ALA A 146 -11.79 14.78 -9.73
C ALA A 146 -12.83 14.79 -8.60
N PRO A 147 -14.13 15.02 -8.93
CA PRO A 147 -15.17 14.84 -7.94
C PRO A 147 -15.14 13.45 -7.34
N ALA A 148 -15.35 13.31 -6.03
CA ALA A 148 -15.41 12.02 -5.37
C ALA A 148 -16.46 11.09 -6.00
N LYS A 149 -17.57 11.64 -6.48
CA LYS A 149 -18.59 10.88 -7.22
C LYS A 149 -18.10 10.30 -8.53
N THR A 150 -17.19 10.98 -9.22
CA THR A 150 -16.57 10.45 -10.45
C THR A 150 -15.72 9.22 -10.13
N VAL A 151 -14.93 9.28 -9.07
CA VAL A 151 -14.13 8.15 -8.60
C VAL A 151 -15.02 7.01 -8.12
N TYR A 152 -16.13 7.34 -7.45
CA TYR A 152 -17.14 6.36 -7.07
C TYR A 152 -17.73 5.63 -8.29
N GLU A 153 -18.01 6.35 -9.38
CA GLU A 153 -18.48 5.74 -10.64
C GLU A 153 -17.44 4.77 -11.23
N MET A 154 -16.16 5.10 -11.15
CA MET A 154 -15.08 4.18 -11.54
C MET A 154 -15.11 2.91 -10.68
N PHE A 155 -15.21 3.08 -9.38
CA PHE A 155 -15.15 2.00 -8.40
C PHE A 155 -16.31 1.02 -8.57
N LYS A 156 -17.54 1.53 -8.63
CA LYS A 156 -18.75 0.69 -8.62
C LYS A 156 -19.01 -0.10 -9.91
N GLN A 157 -18.38 0.26 -11.03
CA GLN A 157 -18.58 -0.49 -12.28
C GLN A 157 -17.98 -1.90 -12.24
N ARG A 158 -17.07 -2.18 -11.30
CA ARG A 158 -16.50 -3.53 -11.17
C ARG A 158 -17.49 -4.46 -10.49
N LYS A 159 -17.68 -5.66 -11.08
CA LYS A 159 -18.58 -6.68 -10.50
C LYS A 159 -18.16 -7.03 -9.07
N GLY A 160 -19.11 -6.97 -8.13
CA GLY A 160 -18.86 -7.23 -6.72
C GLY A 160 -18.46 -6.01 -5.90
N PHE A 161 -18.29 -4.83 -6.54
CA PHE A 161 -17.89 -3.60 -5.88
C PHE A 161 -18.98 -2.52 -5.90
N ASP A 162 -20.23 -2.91 -6.15
CA ASP A 162 -21.37 -1.99 -6.09
C ASP A 162 -21.80 -1.77 -4.64
N ILE A 163 -21.04 -0.94 -3.94
CA ILE A 163 -21.35 -0.45 -2.60
C ILE A 163 -21.93 0.96 -2.72
N GLY A 164 -22.78 1.38 -1.78
CA GLY A 164 -23.32 2.73 -1.80
C GLY A 164 -22.27 3.82 -1.64
N TYR A 165 -22.60 5.05 -2.07
CA TYR A 165 -21.66 6.18 -2.03
C TYR A 165 -21.14 6.46 -0.61
N ASP A 166 -22.03 6.43 0.40
CA ASP A 166 -21.63 6.66 1.80
C ASP A 166 -20.62 5.59 2.27
N ARG A 167 -20.82 4.34 1.88
CA ARG A 167 -19.89 3.25 2.18
C ARG A 167 -18.54 3.44 1.43
N PHE A 168 -18.59 3.93 0.21
CA PHE A 168 -17.38 4.28 -0.54
C PHE A 168 -16.56 5.37 0.17
N ILE A 169 -17.20 6.41 0.69
CA ILE A 169 -16.52 7.46 1.44
C ILE A 169 -15.96 6.90 2.76
N GLU A 170 -16.69 6.06 3.48
CA GLU A 170 -16.16 5.36 4.66
C GLU A 170 -14.92 4.53 4.31
N LEU A 171 -14.98 3.80 3.20
CA LEU A 171 -13.85 2.99 2.71
C LEU A 171 -12.62 3.86 2.44
N TYR A 172 -12.80 5.00 1.77
CA TYR A 172 -11.73 5.96 1.54
C TYR A 172 -11.05 6.35 2.87
N HIS A 173 -11.82 6.64 3.91
CA HIS A 173 -11.29 7.03 5.21
C HIS A 173 -10.62 5.88 5.98
N THR A 174 -10.78 4.63 5.57
CA THR A 174 -10.03 3.50 6.16
C THR A 174 -8.59 3.42 5.66
N ILE A 175 -8.27 4.05 4.52
CA ILE A 175 -6.91 4.06 3.98
C ILE A 175 -6.05 4.95 4.89
N PRO A 176 -4.94 4.42 5.44
CA PRO A 176 -4.01 5.24 6.22
C PRO A 176 -3.54 6.45 5.41
N GLU A 177 -3.49 7.61 6.04
CA GLU A 177 -3.15 8.87 5.37
C GLU A 177 -1.85 8.77 4.57
N LYS A 178 -0.82 8.13 5.13
CA LYS A 178 0.48 7.95 4.47
C LYS A 178 0.42 7.09 3.19
N ALA A 179 -0.58 6.22 3.08
CA ALA A 179 -0.76 5.33 1.93
C ALA A 179 -1.71 5.91 0.87
N CYS A 180 -2.42 7.00 1.18
CA CYS A 180 -3.35 7.63 0.27
C CYS A 180 -2.64 8.73 -0.54
N ILE A 181 -2.69 8.63 -1.88
CA ILE A 181 -2.08 9.61 -2.78
C ILE A 181 -2.93 10.86 -2.99
N CYS A 182 -4.20 10.80 -2.65
CA CYS A 182 -5.16 11.89 -2.78
C CYS A 182 -5.62 12.39 -1.41
N GLU A 183 -6.12 13.63 -1.40
CA GLU A 183 -6.82 14.22 -0.28
C GLU A 183 -8.25 14.56 -0.69
N LEU A 184 -9.21 14.28 0.19
CA LEU A 184 -10.62 14.64 -0.02
C LEU A 184 -10.87 16.05 0.56
N ALA A 185 -11.19 16.99 -0.29
CA ALA A 185 -11.51 18.36 0.08
C ALA A 185 -12.75 18.84 -0.70
N GLU A 186 -13.80 19.25 0.02
CA GLU A 186 -15.03 19.77 -0.58
C GLU A 186 -15.59 18.87 -1.71
N ASP A 187 -15.72 17.58 -1.44
CA ASP A 187 -16.19 16.58 -2.41
C ASP A 187 -15.26 16.35 -3.62
N GLN A 188 -14.05 16.91 -3.61
CA GLN A 188 -13.03 16.65 -4.61
C GLN A 188 -11.93 15.76 -4.06
N LEU A 189 -11.51 14.78 -4.84
CA LEU A 189 -10.30 14.02 -4.59
C LEU A 189 -9.15 14.66 -5.38
N ILE A 190 -8.17 15.17 -4.64
CA ILE A 190 -7.09 15.99 -5.19
C ILE A 190 -5.77 15.27 -4.91
N LEU A 191 -4.94 15.11 -5.94
CA LEU A 191 -3.62 14.54 -5.78
C LEU A 191 -2.78 15.38 -4.81
N LYS A 192 -2.22 14.75 -3.77
CA LYS A 192 -1.46 15.45 -2.71
C LYS A 192 -0.29 16.27 -3.25
N SER A 193 0.40 15.76 -4.26
CA SER A 193 1.51 16.47 -4.90
C SER A 193 1.08 17.78 -5.57
N ALA A 194 -0.17 17.88 -6.00
CA ALA A 194 -0.71 19.08 -6.61
C ALA A 194 -1.15 20.14 -5.58
N LEU A 195 -1.44 19.73 -4.34
CA LEU A 195 -1.81 20.65 -3.26
C LEU A 195 -0.64 21.55 -2.82
N VAL A 196 0.58 21.03 -2.85
CA VAL A 196 1.78 21.74 -2.38
C VAL A 196 2.01 23.05 -3.13
N ASN A 197 1.63 23.15 -4.40
CA ASN A 197 1.86 24.31 -5.27
C ASN A 197 0.57 24.97 -5.77
N ASN A 198 -0.60 24.62 -5.23
CA ASN A 198 -1.91 25.06 -5.71
C ASN A 198 -2.16 24.83 -7.23
N ILE A 199 -1.42 23.91 -7.83
CA ILE A 199 -1.51 23.58 -9.26
C ILE A 199 -2.90 23.06 -9.62
N TYR A 200 -3.58 22.39 -8.69
CA TYR A 200 -4.92 21.83 -8.91
C TYR A 200 -5.96 22.89 -9.28
N LYS A 201 -5.85 24.12 -8.75
CA LYS A 201 -6.79 25.22 -9.08
C LYS A 201 -6.69 25.65 -10.54
N ASP A 202 -5.48 25.67 -11.08
CA ASP A 202 -5.26 26.00 -12.50
C ASP A 202 -5.78 24.89 -13.40
N ILE A 203 -5.63 23.64 -12.99
CA ILE A 203 -6.14 22.48 -13.72
C ILE A 203 -7.66 22.44 -13.68
N GLU A 204 -8.29 22.70 -12.53
CA GLU A 204 -9.75 22.81 -12.42
C GLU A 204 -10.30 23.90 -13.33
N ARG A 205 -9.66 25.06 -13.40
CA ARG A 205 -10.05 26.15 -14.31
C ARG A 205 -9.95 25.72 -15.77
N ARG A 206 -8.92 24.97 -16.16
CA ARG A 206 -8.74 24.47 -17.53
C ARG A 206 -9.74 23.37 -17.89
N GLN A 207 -10.14 22.56 -16.92
CA GLN A 207 -11.16 21.54 -17.12
C GLN A 207 -12.57 22.11 -17.24
N GLY A 208 -12.86 23.23 -16.58
CA GLY A 208 -14.03 24.10 -16.66
C GLY A 208 -15.34 23.49 -17.16
N GLY A 209 -16.03 22.68 -16.36
CA GLY A 209 -17.33 22.11 -16.71
C GLY A 209 -17.31 20.98 -17.75
N ARG A 210 -16.15 20.53 -18.20
CA ARG A 210 -16.04 19.37 -19.07
C ARG A 210 -16.45 18.10 -18.32
N LYS A 211 -17.17 17.20 -19.02
CA LYS A 211 -17.52 15.89 -18.47
C LYS A 211 -16.25 15.06 -18.25
N PHE A 212 -16.09 14.49 -17.06
CA PHE A 212 -14.98 13.61 -16.77
C PHE A 212 -15.13 12.28 -17.51
N TYR A 213 -14.07 11.86 -18.18
CA TYR A 213 -13.99 10.52 -18.73
C TYR A 213 -13.90 9.49 -17.60
N ILE A 214 -14.72 8.45 -17.66
CA ILE A 214 -14.66 7.35 -16.69
C ILE A 214 -13.98 6.15 -17.38
N PRO A 215 -12.76 5.78 -16.98
CA PRO A 215 -12.06 4.64 -17.54
C PRO A 215 -12.80 3.34 -17.20
N SER A 216 -12.70 2.35 -18.10
CA SER A 216 -13.23 1.02 -17.85
C SER A 216 -12.43 0.28 -16.77
N VAL A 217 -13.00 -0.78 -16.21
CA VAL A 217 -12.30 -1.67 -15.26
C VAL A 217 -11.01 -2.20 -15.87
N ASP A 218 -11.05 -2.64 -17.13
CA ASP A 218 -9.88 -3.17 -17.83
C ASP A 218 -8.76 -2.14 -18.00
N GLU A 219 -9.11 -0.88 -18.29
CA GLU A 219 -8.15 0.21 -18.39
C GLU A 219 -7.49 0.51 -17.03
N ILE A 220 -8.27 0.49 -15.95
CA ILE A 220 -7.77 0.74 -14.59
C ILE A 220 -6.81 -0.39 -14.16
N LEU A 221 -7.20 -1.64 -14.38
CA LEU A 221 -6.37 -2.80 -14.04
C LEU A 221 -5.09 -2.84 -14.87
N ASP A 222 -5.18 -2.52 -16.14
CA ASP A 222 -4.03 -2.45 -17.04
C ASP A 222 -3.01 -1.40 -16.56
N TYR A 223 -3.49 -0.21 -16.18
CA TYR A 223 -2.62 0.84 -15.65
C TYR A 223 -1.98 0.43 -14.32
N SER A 224 -2.74 -0.17 -13.42
CA SER A 224 -2.25 -0.67 -12.14
C SER A 224 -1.16 -1.73 -12.30
N GLU A 225 -1.33 -2.64 -13.26
CA GLU A 225 -0.39 -3.73 -13.53
C GLU A 225 0.89 -3.26 -14.22
N ASN A 226 0.78 -2.37 -15.20
CA ASN A 226 1.88 -1.99 -16.10
C ASN A 226 2.47 -0.60 -15.83
N GLY A 227 1.85 0.21 -14.96
CA GLY A 227 2.26 1.59 -14.71
C GLY A 227 1.89 2.58 -15.81
N TYR A 228 1.21 2.10 -16.87
CA TYR A 228 0.71 2.91 -17.99
C TYR A 228 -0.40 2.16 -18.71
N PRO A 229 -1.33 2.87 -19.39
CA PRO A 229 -2.51 2.28 -19.99
C PRO A 229 -2.21 1.65 -21.36
N THR A 230 -1.70 0.42 -21.38
CA THR A 230 -1.31 -0.28 -22.62
C THR A 230 -2.48 -0.50 -23.59
N LYS A 231 -3.72 -0.60 -23.06
CA LYS A 231 -4.94 -0.83 -23.84
C LYS A 231 -5.63 0.44 -24.29
N SER A 232 -5.14 1.64 -23.88
CA SER A 232 -5.74 2.89 -24.31
C SER A 232 -5.46 3.16 -25.80
N ALA A 233 -6.40 3.83 -26.49
CA ALA A 233 -6.20 4.22 -27.88
C ALA A 233 -4.99 5.14 -28.08
N SER A 234 -4.70 5.99 -27.09
CA SER A 234 -3.54 6.87 -27.10
C SER A 234 -2.24 6.09 -27.02
N TYR A 235 -2.15 5.10 -26.11
CA TYR A 235 -0.99 4.24 -25.99
C TYR A 235 -0.77 3.42 -27.27
N GLN A 236 -1.83 2.83 -27.84
CA GLN A 236 -1.75 2.04 -29.06
C GLN A 236 -1.24 2.87 -30.25
N ARG A 237 -1.63 4.12 -30.35
CA ARG A 237 -1.10 5.07 -31.35
C ARG A 237 0.37 5.39 -31.15
N LEU A 238 0.82 5.57 -29.92
CA LEU A 238 2.23 5.78 -29.59
C LEU A 238 3.07 4.52 -29.85
N ALA A 239 2.53 3.34 -29.55
CA ALA A 239 3.19 2.06 -29.76
C ALA A 239 3.37 1.72 -31.26
N SER A 240 2.44 2.14 -32.12
CA SER A 240 2.50 1.94 -33.57
C SER A 240 3.36 2.99 -34.31
N GLY A 241 3.66 4.12 -33.65
CA GLY A 241 4.55 5.14 -34.17
C GLY A 241 5.95 4.99 -33.57
N SER A 242 7.00 5.44 -34.26
CA SER A 242 8.42 5.32 -33.91
C SER A 242 8.87 5.96 -32.58
N GLY A 243 7.95 6.19 -31.63
CA GLY A 243 8.18 6.92 -30.40
C GLY A 243 8.42 6.09 -29.12
N LEU A 244 8.46 4.77 -29.20
CA LEU A 244 8.55 3.87 -28.04
C LEU A 244 9.91 3.91 -27.29
N ALA A 245 10.95 4.47 -27.89
CA ALA A 245 12.30 4.39 -27.33
C ALA A 245 12.47 5.18 -26.01
N TRP A 246 11.55 6.09 -25.66
CA TRP A 246 11.63 6.86 -24.43
C TRP A 246 10.65 6.40 -23.33
N LEU A 247 9.60 5.66 -23.68
CA LEU A 247 8.63 5.11 -22.71
C LEU A 247 9.18 3.90 -21.94
N THR A 248 10.23 3.25 -22.46
CA THR A 248 10.85 2.08 -21.83
C THR A 248 12.05 2.43 -20.92
N ARG A 249 12.30 3.71 -20.64
CA ARG A 249 13.44 4.19 -19.84
C ARG A 249 13.05 4.94 -18.56
N VAL A 250 11.86 4.67 -17.99
CA VAL A 250 11.48 5.22 -16.67
C VAL A 250 11.28 4.08 -15.72
#